data_2e0b587b6848db201ca9239d1f6f612e
#
_entry.id   2e0b587b6848db201ca9239d1f6f612e
#
_cell.length_a   1.000
_cell.length_b   1.000
_cell.length_c   1.000
_cell.angle_alpha   90.00
_cell.angle_beta   90.00
_cell.angle_gamma   90.00
#
_symmetry.space_group_name_H-M   'P 1'
#
loop_
_entity.id
_entity.type
_entity.pdbx_description
1 polymer ?
#
loop_
_entity_poly.entity_id
_entity_poly.type
_entity_poly.pdbx_seq_one_letter_code
_entity_poly.pdbx_strand_id
1 'polypeptide(L)'
;MKTLIPPIPTIEWNNGEVRLIDQTKLPLEEEYIKTDDYRVLCDAIYRLAIRGAPAIGVAGAYACVLAANEIEESKLDKFVKIYLDKANEISAIRPTAVNLMWAVKQMKNKATNFSGSVDELKINLLNLAHEIREDDIERCHNLGLHGANLIPDDANVMTICNTGGLATSGIGTALGVIQYAHAQGKDLSLIHI
;
A
#
# COMPACT_ATOMS: atom_id res chain seq x y z
N MET A 1 4.81 0.88 29.89
CA MET A 1 4.71 0.49 28.47
C MET A 1 5.71 1.29 27.69
N LYS A 2 6.54 0.65 26.86
CA LYS A 2 7.40 1.35 25.91
C LYS A 2 6.54 1.85 24.74
N THR A 3 6.91 2.95 24.12
CA THR A 3 6.15 3.52 23.00
C THR A 3 6.41 2.72 21.72
N LEU A 4 5.36 2.44 20.93
CA LEU A 4 5.52 1.92 19.57
C LEU A 4 6.28 2.93 18.71
N ILE A 5 7.22 2.46 17.91
CA ILE A 5 7.89 3.31 16.92
C ILE A 5 6.86 3.65 15.84
N PRO A 6 6.53 4.94 15.62
CA PRO A 6 5.58 5.28 14.58
C PRO A 6 6.09 4.81 13.21
N PRO A 7 5.23 4.28 12.34
CA PRO A 7 5.64 3.86 11.01
C PRO A 7 6.08 5.08 10.18
N ILE A 8 7.12 4.90 9.38
CA ILE A 8 7.45 5.84 8.31
C ILE A 8 6.31 5.76 7.29
N PRO A 9 5.71 6.89 6.87
CA PRO A 9 4.68 6.89 5.85
C PRO A 9 5.24 6.34 4.52
N THR A 10 4.95 5.06 4.23
CA THR A 10 5.47 4.39 3.03
C THR A 10 4.79 4.91 1.78
N ILE A 11 3.48 5.15 1.86
CA ILE A 11 2.67 5.71 0.79
C ILE A 11 1.45 6.45 1.36
N GLU A 12 1.18 7.64 0.82
CA GLU A 12 0.09 8.51 1.24
C GLU A 12 -0.56 9.18 0.04
N TRP A 13 -1.85 9.48 0.16
CA TRP A 13 -2.56 10.39 -0.72
C TRP A 13 -2.61 11.78 -0.10
N ASN A 14 -2.23 12.80 -0.86
CA ASN A 14 -2.21 14.18 -0.38
C ASN A 14 -2.75 15.12 -1.47
N ASN A 15 -4.00 15.57 -1.31
CA ASN A 15 -4.63 16.60 -2.16
C ASN A 15 -4.49 16.37 -3.69
N GLY A 16 -4.73 15.14 -4.15
CA GLY A 16 -4.68 14.80 -5.57
C GLY A 16 -3.38 14.18 -6.03
N GLU A 17 -2.36 14.14 -5.18
CA GLU A 17 -1.06 13.52 -5.43
C GLU A 17 -0.82 12.30 -4.54
N VAL A 18 -0.02 11.37 -5.02
CA VAL A 18 0.56 10.29 -4.23
C VAL A 18 1.95 10.71 -3.77
N ARG A 19 2.23 10.58 -2.48
CA ARG A 19 3.55 10.70 -1.89
C ARG A 19 4.01 9.33 -1.41
N LEU A 20 5.19 8.90 -1.81
CA LEU A 20 5.80 7.64 -1.35
C LEU A 20 7.29 7.81 -1.11
N ILE A 21 7.84 7.03 -0.15
CA ILE A 21 9.27 7.00 0.09
C ILE A 21 9.99 6.21 -1.03
N ASP A 22 11.06 6.76 -1.59
CA ASP A 22 11.89 6.03 -2.55
C ASP A 22 12.84 5.08 -1.81
N GLN A 23 12.43 3.84 -1.66
CA GLN A 23 13.20 2.83 -0.92
C GLN A 23 14.50 2.43 -1.63
N THR A 24 14.72 2.83 -2.88
CA THR A 24 16.00 2.57 -3.59
C THR A 24 17.12 3.49 -3.10
N LYS A 25 16.77 4.57 -2.40
CA LYS A 25 17.72 5.54 -1.85
C LYS A 25 18.15 5.20 -0.42
N LEU A 26 17.33 4.41 0.29
CA LEU A 26 17.62 4.01 1.66
C LEU A 26 18.83 3.06 1.74
N PRO A 27 19.62 3.09 2.81
CA PRO A 27 19.51 3.95 4.00
C PRO A 27 20.25 5.28 3.88
N LEU A 28 20.88 5.57 2.76
CA LEU A 28 21.79 6.72 2.61
C LEU A 28 21.04 8.04 2.50
N GLU A 29 19.88 8.02 1.84
CA GLU A 29 19.07 9.20 1.59
C GLU A 29 17.59 8.88 1.85
N GLU A 30 16.89 9.77 2.54
CA GLU A 30 15.44 9.71 2.72
C GLU A 30 14.77 10.66 1.74
N GLU A 31 14.37 10.13 0.59
CA GLU A 31 13.72 10.88 -0.47
C GLU A 31 12.28 10.41 -0.69
N TYR A 32 11.43 11.35 -1.10
CA TYR A 32 10.03 11.08 -1.40
C TYR A 32 9.70 11.45 -2.84
N ILE A 33 9.07 10.52 -3.54
CA ILE A 33 8.42 10.76 -4.82
C ILE A 33 7.04 11.35 -4.53
N LYS A 34 6.71 12.46 -5.24
CA LYS A 34 5.36 13.04 -5.24
C LYS A 34 4.88 13.11 -6.67
N THR A 35 3.68 12.64 -6.95
CA THR A 35 3.17 12.58 -8.32
C THR A 35 1.64 12.52 -8.37
N ASP A 36 1.08 13.18 -9.38
CA ASP A 36 -0.28 13.05 -9.87
C ASP A 36 -0.37 12.24 -11.18
N ASP A 37 0.79 11.80 -11.73
CA ASP A 37 0.88 10.95 -12.92
C ASP A 37 0.98 9.47 -12.49
N TYR A 38 0.00 8.65 -12.92
CA TYR A 38 0.00 7.21 -12.64
C TYR A 38 1.22 6.49 -13.23
N ARG A 39 1.83 6.99 -14.33
CA ARG A 39 3.00 6.38 -14.97
C ARG A 39 4.25 6.47 -14.10
N VAL A 40 4.41 7.58 -13.38
CA VAL A 40 5.49 7.73 -12.39
C VAL A 40 5.31 6.74 -11.25
N LEU A 41 4.07 6.53 -10.79
CA LEU A 41 3.79 5.53 -9.77
C LEU A 41 3.99 4.10 -10.29
N CYS A 42 3.66 3.84 -11.55
CA CYS A 42 3.95 2.59 -12.24
C CYS A 42 5.46 2.30 -12.32
N ASP A 43 6.27 3.30 -12.67
CA ASP A 43 7.73 3.19 -12.66
C ASP A 43 8.25 2.92 -11.26
N ALA A 44 7.73 3.60 -10.24
CA ALA A 44 8.11 3.36 -8.85
C ALA A 44 7.82 1.91 -8.39
N ILE A 45 6.71 1.32 -8.84
CA ILE A 45 6.37 -0.10 -8.60
C ILE A 45 7.35 -1.02 -9.36
N TYR A 46 7.63 -0.71 -10.62
CA TYR A 46 8.50 -1.52 -11.49
C TYR A 46 9.94 -1.60 -10.97
N ARG A 47 10.55 -0.43 -10.67
CA ARG A 47 11.95 -0.33 -10.20
C ARG A 47 12.10 -0.57 -8.69
N LEU A 48 11.02 -0.94 -7.99
CA LEU A 48 11.02 -1.23 -6.55
C LEU A 48 11.34 -0.01 -5.65
N ALA A 49 11.03 1.20 -6.10
CA ALA A 49 11.00 2.38 -5.24
C ALA A 49 9.95 2.22 -4.13
N ILE A 50 8.85 1.55 -4.46
CA ILE A 50 7.93 0.96 -3.48
C ILE A 50 7.96 -0.56 -3.61
N ARG A 51 8.06 -1.27 -2.49
CA ARG A 51 8.18 -2.73 -2.44
C ARG A 51 7.52 -3.29 -1.18
N GLY A 52 7.31 -4.63 -1.18
CA GLY A 52 6.46 -5.30 -0.20
C GLY A 52 5.05 -5.47 -0.75
N ALA A 53 4.48 -6.68 -0.61
CA ALA A 53 3.23 -7.04 -1.26
C ALA A 53 2.07 -6.10 -0.89
N PRO A 54 1.83 -5.75 0.40
CA PRO A 54 0.74 -4.84 0.77
C PRO A 54 0.94 -3.43 0.20
N ALA A 55 2.14 -2.85 0.37
CA ALA A 55 2.43 -1.50 -0.12
C ALA A 55 2.30 -1.38 -1.65
N ILE A 56 2.70 -2.41 -2.40
CA ILE A 56 2.52 -2.47 -3.86
C ILE A 56 1.03 -2.54 -4.23
N GLY A 57 0.22 -3.25 -3.44
CA GLY A 57 -1.24 -3.29 -3.63
C GLY A 57 -1.88 -1.92 -3.46
N VAL A 58 -1.53 -1.20 -2.40
CA VAL A 58 -2.01 0.17 -2.16
C VAL A 58 -1.54 1.12 -3.25
N ALA A 59 -0.26 1.02 -3.69
CA ALA A 59 0.27 1.82 -4.80
C ALA A 59 -0.50 1.55 -6.10
N GLY A 60 -0.86 0.30 -6.38
CA GLY A 60 -1.69 -0.06 -7.53
C GLY A 60 -3.09 0.53 -7.47
N ALA A 61 -3.72 0.55 -6.30
CA ALA A 61 -5.02 1.19 -6.11
C ALA A 61 -4.94 2.71 -6.38
N TYR A 62 -3.94 3.40 -5.82
CA TYR A 62 -3.74 4.83 -6.09
C TYR A 62 -3.34 5.11 -7.55
N ALA A 63 -2.55 4.24 -8.19
CA ALA A 63 -2.26 4.38 -9.62
C ALA A 63 -3.55 4.33 -10.45
N CYS A 64 -4.50 3.46 -10.10
CA CYS A 64 -5.81 3.42 -10.73
C CYS A 64 -6.62 4.71 -10.54
N VAL A 65 -6.52 5.35 -9.37
CA VAL A 65 -7.17 6.66 -9.11
C VAL A 65 -6.55 7.75 -9.98
N LEU A 66 -5.22 7.84 -10.01
CA LEU A 66 -4.52 8.83 -10.86
C LEU A 66 -4.84 8.62 -12.34
N ALA A 67 -4.88 7.37 -12.80
CA ALA A 67 -5.28 7.03 -14.16
C ALA A 67 -6.74 7.44 -14.47
N ALA A 68 -7.65 7.32 -13.52
CA ALA A 68 -9.03 7.77 -13.65
C ALA A 68 -9.12 9.31 -13.74
N ASN A 69 -8.31 10.03 -12.95
CA ASN A 69 -8.30 11.48 -12.93
C ASN A 69 -7.84 12.10 -14.24
N GLU A 70 -6.93 11.44 -14.96
CA GLU A 70 -6.42 11.88 -16.27
C GLU A 70 -7.46 11.76 -17.40
N ILE A 71 -8.51 10.95 -17.23
CA ILE A 71 -9.48 10.71 -18.29
C ILE A 71 -10.48 11.88 -18.39
N GLU A 72 -10.52 12.53 -19.57
CA GLU A 72 -11.40 13.67 -19.89
C GLU A 72 -12.69 13.24 -20.60
N GLU A 73 -13.23 12.06 -20.34
CA GLU A 73 -14.47 11.58 -20.93
C GLU A 73 -15.64 11.72 -19.92
N SER A 74 -16.74 12.32 -20.34
CA SER A 74 -17.92 12.55 -19.47
C SER A 74 -18.98 11.45 -19.57
N LYS A 75 -18.96 10.62 -20.63
CA LYS A 75 -19.89 9.50 -20.79
C LYS A 75 -19.34 8.29 -20.05
N LEU A 76 -20.11 7.80 -19.08
CA LEU A 76 -19.68 6.73 -18.17
C LEU A 76 -19.21 5.46 -18.90
N ASP A 77 -19.94 4.99 -19.91
CA ASP A 77 -19.59 3.79 -20.68
C ASP A 77 -18.24 3.89 -21.38
N LYS A 78 -17.97 5.06 -21.97
CA LYS A 78 -16.69 5.33 -22.62
C LYS A 78 -15.56 5.54 -21.61
N PHE A 79 -15.83 6.28 -20.53
CA PHE A 79 -14.89 6.45 -19.44
C PHE A 79 -14.43 5.11 -18.87
N VAL A 80 -15.38 4.22 -18.52
CA VAL A 80 -15.08 2.90 -17.97
C VAL A 80 -14.24 2.08 -18.93
N LYS A 81 -14.52 2.12 -20.23
CA LYS A 81 -13.71 1.41 -21.22
C LYS A 81 -12.25 1.88 -21.22
N ILE A 82 -12.00 3.20 -21.31
CA ILE A 82 -10.65 3.78 -21.28
C ILE A 82 -9.96 3.45 -19.94
N TYR A 83 -10.69 3.58 -18.83
CA TYR A 83 -10.19 3.27 -17.50
C TYR A 83 -9.74 1.81 -17.37
N LEU A 84 -10.53 0.86 -17.89
CA LEU A 84 -10.18 -0.56 -17.83
C LEU A 84 -8.91 -0.89 -18.61
N ASP A 85 -8.67 -0.21 -19.75
CA ASP A 85 -7.44 -0.37 -20.51
C ASP A 85 -6.23 0.10 -19.69
N LYS A 86 -6.29 1.31 -19.09
CA LYS A 86 -5.24 1.80 -18.18
C LYS A 86 -5.04 0.91 -16.95
N ALA A 87 -6.11 0.42 -16.35
CA ALA A 87 -6.02 -0.49 -15.21
C ALA A 87 -5.37 -1.84 -15.59
N ASN A 88 -5.58 -2.33 -16.82
CA ASN A 88 -4.87 -3.51 -17.34
C ASN A 88 -3.37 -3.26 -17.49
N GLU A 89 -2.97 -2.08 -17.99
CA GLU A 89 -1.55 -1.69 -18.05
C GLU A 89 -0.91 -1.69 -16.65
N ILE A 90 -1.57 -1.08 -15.66
CA ILE A 90 -1.10 -1.05 -14.27
C ILE A 90 -0.93 -2.47 -13.72
N SER A 91 -1.91 -3.34 -13.96
CA SER A 91 -1.86 -4.75 -13.50
C SER A 91 -0.70 -5.54 -14.12
N ALA A 92 -0.28 -5.20 -15.32
CA ALA A 92 0.75 -5.92 -16.06
C ALA A 92 2.19 -5.53 -15.67
N ILE A 93 2.39 -4.45 -14.88
CA ILE A 93 3.72 -3.95 -14.50
C ILE A 93 4.56 -4.99 -13.78
N ARG A 94 3.92 -5.76 -12.88
CA ARG A 94 4.55 -6.85 -12.15
C ARG A 94 3.64 -8.07 -12.09
N PRO A 95 3.68 -8.95 -13.08
CA PRO A 95 2.74 -10.08 -13.20
C PRO A 95 2.79 -11.08 -12.03
N THR A 96 3.87 -11.07 -11.24
CA THR A 96 4.01 -11.93 -10.05
C THR A 96 3.56 -11.26 -8.75
N ALA A 97 3.23 -9.98 -8.78
CA ALA A 97 2.78 -9.23 -7.60
C ALA A 97 1.28 -9.44 -7.35
N VAL A 98 0.94 -10.49 -6.63
CA VAL A 98 -0.47 -10.90 -6.39
C VAL A 98 -1.31 -9.76 -5.81
N ASN A 99 -0.76 -8.99 -4.85
CA ASN A 99 -1.49 -7.89 -4.24
C ASN A 99 -1.75 -6.72 -5.21
N LEU A 100 -0.85 -6.48 -6.16
CA LEU A 100 -1.08 -5.50 -7.23
C LEU A 100 -2.29 -5.91 -8.07
N MET A 101 -2.29 -7.15 -8.55
CA MET A 101 -3.40 -7.67 -9.36
C MET A 101 -4.71 -7.69 -8.59
N TRP A 102 -4.67 -8.05 -7.31
CA TRP A 102 -5.85 -8.05 -6.43
C TRP A 102 -6.42 -6.64 -6.28
N ALA A 103 -5.61 -5.65 -5.94
CA ALA A 103 -6.04 -4.27 -5.76
C ALA A 103 -6.62 -3.70 -7.06
N VAL A 104 -5.91 -3.85 -8.19
CA VAL A 104 -6.41 -3.40 -9.51
C VAL A 104 -7.72 -4.09 -9.89
N LYS A 105 -7.88 -5.38 -9.57
CA LYS A 105 -9.14 -6.11 -9.77
C LYS A 105 -10.30 -5.49 -8.98
N GLN A 106 -10.07 -5.12 -7.71
CA GLN A 106 -11.09 -4.42 -6.91
C GLN A 106 -11.50 -3.10 -7.55
N MET A 107 -10.51 -2.31 -7.98
CA MET A 107 -10.73 -1.03 -8.65
C MET A 107 -11.51 -1.19 -9.97
N LYS A 108 -11.17 -2.19 -10.78
CA LYS A 108 -11.90 -2.53 -12.02
C LYS A 108 -13.33 -2.96 -11.74
N ASN A 109 -13.55 -3.83 -10.75
CA ASN A 109 -14.88 -4.28 -10.37
C ASN A 109 -15.76 -3.11 -9.91
N LYS A 110 -15.20 -2.17 -9.13
CA LYS A 110 -15.90 -0.96 -8.70
C LYS A 110 -16.36 -0.14 -9.90
N ALA A 111 -15.49 0.09 -10.88
CA ALA A 111 -15.82 0.86 -12.09
C ALA A 111 -16.86 0.15 -12.98
N THR A 112 -16.70 -1.16 -13.18
CA THR A 112 -17.59 -1.94 -14.06
C THR A 112 -19.02 -2.04 -13.52
N ASN A 113 -19.18 -2.10 -12.20
CA ASN A 113 -20.49 -2.26 -11.55
C ASN A 113 -21.08 -0.91 -11.09
N PHE A 114 -20.47 0.21 -11.47
CA PHE A 114 -20.92 1.53 -11.04
C PHE A 114 -22.03 2.07 -11.95
N SER A 115 -22.98 2.78 -11.33
CA SER A 115 -24.01 3.56 -12.01
C SER A 115 -24.05 4.95 -11.40
N GLY A 116 -23.98 5.99 -12.23
CA GLY A 116 -23.93 7.39 -11.81
C GLY A 116 -23.13 8.26 -12.77
N SER A 117 -22.64 9.37 -12.33
CA SER A 117 -21.76 10.25 -13.10
C SER A 117 -20.30 9.80 -13.04
N VAL A 118 -19.49 10.28 -13.99
CA VAL A 118 -18.04 10.04 -13.99
C VAL A 118 -17.38 10.64 -12.74
N ASP A 119 -17.82 11.82 -12.31
CA ASP A 119 -17.27 12.48 -11.12
C ASP A 119 -17.55 11.67 -9.84
N GLU A 120 -18.76 11.14 -9.72
CA GLU A 120 -19.10 10.24 -8.61
C GLU A 120 -18.26 8.94 -8.66
N LEU A 121 -17.99 8.39 -9.85
CA LEU A 121 -17.11 7.22 -9.98
C LEU A 121 -15.68 7.55 -9.54
N LYS A 122 -15.11 8.68 -9.94
CA LYS A 122 -13.75 9.11 -9.52
C LYS A 122 -13.66 9.21 -7.99
N ILE A 123 -14.66 9.80 -7.34
CA ILE A 123 -14.75 9.87 -5.87
C ILE A 123 -14.83 8.47 -5.26
N ASN A 124 -15.66 7.59 -5.82
CA ASN A 124 -15.80 6.22 -5.33
C ASN A 124 -14.52 5.38 -5.50
N LEU A 125 -13.77 5.60 -6.58
CA LEU A 125 -12.46 4.95 -6.77
C LEU A 125 -11.43 5.44 -5.74
N LEU A 126 -11.40 6.73 -5.46
CA LEU A 126 -10.52 7.28 -4.41
C LEU A 126 -10.87 6.71 -3.03
N ASN A 127 -12.16 6.67 -2.69
CA ASN A 127 -12.61 6.10 -1.42
C ASN A 127 -12.21 4.63 -1.30
N LEU A 128 -12.37 3.83 -2.37
CA LEU A 128 -11.95 2.43 -2.36
C LEU A 128 -10.41 2.29 -2.19
N ALA A 129 -9.62 3.17 -2.79
CA ALA A 129 -8.17 3.15 -2.60
C ALA A 129 -7.78 3.49 -1.15
N HIS A 130 -8.50 4.42 -0.52
CA HIS A 130 -8.35 4.70 0.91
C HIS A 130 -8.76 3.51 1.78
N GLU A 131 -9.90 2.87 1.49
CA GLU A 131 -10.33 1.66 2.19
C GLU A 131 -9.28 0.54 2.11
N ILE A 132 -8.68 0.31 0.95
CA ILE A 132 -7.59 -0.68 0.78
C ILE A 132 -6.37 -0.31 1.65
N ARG A 133 -6.02 0.96 1.73
CA ARG A 133 -4.91 1.42 2.57
C ARG A 133 -5.22 1.27 4.06
N GLU A 134 -6.39 1.68 4.49
CA GLU A 134 -6.79 1.60 5.90
C GLU A 134 -6.96 0.15 6.38
N ASP A 135 -7.49 -0.73 5.53
CA ASP A 135 -7.57 -2.18 5.80
C ASP A 135 -6.16 -2.78 6.03
N ASP A 136 -5.16 -2.36 5.23
CA ASP A 136 -3.77 -2.80 5.43
C ASP A 136 -3.20 -2.29 6.76
N ILE A 137 -3.47 -1.04 7.13
CA ILE A 137 -3.05 -0.47 8.43
C ILE A 137 -3.69 -1.25 9.58
N GLU A 138 -5.00 -1.49 9.51
CA GLU A 138 -5.74 -2.21 10.53
C GLU A 138 -5.26 -3.66 10.67
N ARG A 139 -5.02 -4.35 9.55
CA ARG A 139 -4.46 -5.71 9.55
C ARG A 139 -3.08 -5.77 10.19
N CYS A 140 -2.20 -4.82 9.90
CA CYS A 140 -0.89 -4.72 10.53
C CYS A 140 -1.02 -4.52 12.06
N HIS A 141 -1.94 -3.65 12.48
CA HIS A 141 -2.24 -3.41 13.89
C HIS A 141 -2.74 -4.68 14.58
N ASN A 142 -3.74 -5.35 14.00
CA ASN A 142 -4.33 -6.56 14.54
C ASN A 142 -3.33 -7.72 14.60
N LEU A 143 -2.49 -7.89 13.56
CA LEU A 143 -1.38 -8.85 13.57
C LEU A 143 -0.43 -8.57 14.74
N GLY A 144 -0.04 -7.30 14.92
CA GLY A 144 0.84 -6.87 16.02
C GLY A 144 0.22 -7.20 17.37
N LEU A 145 -1.03 -6.79 17.59
CA LEU A 145 -1.74 -6.95 18.85
C LEU A 145 -1.92 -8.42 19.24
N HIS A 146 -2.42 -9.25 18.32
CA HIS A 146 -2.69 -10.66 18.59
C HIS A 146 -1.39 -11.47 18.64
N GLY A 147 -0.47 -11.23 17.70
CA GLY A 147 0.80 -11.97 17.60
C GLY A 147 1.72 -11.73 18.79
N ALA A 148 1.76 -10.51 19.32
CA ALA A 148 2.57 -10.18 20.50
C ALA A 148 2.23 -11.04 21.72
N ASN A 149 0.98 -11.44 21.89
CA ASN A 149 0.55 -12.28 23.01
C ASN A 149 1.09 -13.72 22.93
N LEU A 150 1.52 -14.16 21.73
CA LEU A 150 2.09 -15.49 21.51
C LEU A 150 3.61 -15.54 21.75
N ILE A 151 4.27 -14.38 21.83
CA ILE A 151 5.71 -14.28 22.08
C ILE A 151 5.96 -14.37 23.59
N PRO A 152 6.74 -15.35 24.09
CA PRO A 152 7.16 -15.40 25.50
C PRO A 152 8.01 -14.19 25.90
N ASP A 153 8.12 -13.96 27.21
CA ASP A 153 9.16 -13.06 27.73
C ASP A 153 10.54 -13.66 27.48
N ASP A 154 11.56 -12.83 27.32
CA ASP A 154 12.96 -13.21 27.04
C ASP A 154 13.13 -14.07 25.76
N ALA A 155 12.24 -13.90 24.80
CA ALA A 155 12.25 -14.70 23.58
C ALA A 155 13.38 -14.31 22.61
N ASN A 156 13.97 -15.33 21.98
CA ASN A 156 14.79 -15.15 20.78
C ASN A 156 13.90 -15.27 19.54
N VAL A 157 13.74 -14.20 18.79
CA VAL A 157 12.84 -14.11 17.64
C VAL A 157 13.66 -13.97 16.35
N MET A 158 13.28 -14.73 15.33
CA MET A 158 13.87 -14.62 14.00
C MET A 158 12.78 -14.19 13.00
N THR A 159 13.11 -13.24 12.13
CA THR A 159 12.28 -12.85 10.99
C THR A 159 13.07 -12.77 9.71
N ILE A 160 12.41 -12.95 8.58
CA ILE A 160 13.03 -12.96 7.24
C ILE A 160 12.21 -12.07 6.29
N CYS A 161 12.88 -11.52 5.27
CA CYS A 161 12.29 -10.65 4.26
C CYS A 161 11.94 -9.24 4.81
N ASN A 162 11.31 -8.40 3.99
CA ASN A 162 10.85 -7.08 4.42
C ASN A 162 9.50 -7.20 5.13
N THR A 163 9.51 -7.21 6.47
CA THR A 163 8.34 -7.43 7.32
C THR A 163 7.94 -6.18 8.14
N GLY A 164 8.64 -5.07 7.91
CA GLY A 164 8.40 -3.81 8.60
C GLY A 164 7.46 -2.87 7.87
N GLY A 165 7.32 -1.64 8.38
CA GLY A 165 6.45 -0.61 7.84
C GLY A 165 6.71 -0.25 6.38
N LEU A 166 7.95 -0.33 5.91
CA LEU A 166 8.30 -0.08 4.50
C LEU A 166 7.67 -1.06 3.50
N ALA A 167 7.15 -2.20 3.97
CA ALA A 167 6.46 -3.19 3.13
C ALA A 167 4.93 -3.06 3.14
N THR A 168 4.40 -2.18 3.98
CA THR A 168 2.97 -2.02 4.26
C THR A 168 2.59 -0.54 4.31
N SER A 169 1.33 -0.24 4.55
CA SER A 169 0.89 1.12 4.90
C SER A 169 0.89 1.38 6.41
N GLY A 170 1.12 0.33 7.22
CA GLY A 170 1.10 0.37 8.68
C GLY A 170 2.47 0.06 9.30
N ILE A 171 2.44 -0.49 10.50
CA ILE A 171 3.62 -0.80 11.32
C ILE A 171 4.43 -2.02 10.80
N GLY A 172 3.91 -2.71 9.80
CA GLY A 172 4.48 -3.95 9.30
C GLY A 172 3.75 -5.20 9.78
N THR A 173 4.19 -6.34 9.27
CA THR A 173 3.63 -7.66 9.59
C THR A 173 4.39 -8.31 10.74
N ALA A 174 5.34 -9.21 10.46
CA ALA A 174 6.08 -9.90 11.53
C ALA A 174 6.91 -8.93 12.41
N LEU A 175 7.51 -7.88 11.82
CA LEU A 175 8.19 -6.87 12.63
C LEU A 175 7.20 -6.07 13.48
N GLY A 176 5.97 -5.86 13.00
CA GLY A 176 4.88 -5.27 13.78
C GLY A 176 4.58 -6.09 15.04
N VAL A 177 4.49 -7.41 14.92
CA VAL A 177 4.31 -8.32 16.07
C VAL A 177 5.43 -8.14 17.10
N ILE A 178 6.68 -8.09 16.65
CA ILE A 178 7.85 -7.91 17.51
C ILE A 178 7.81 -6.55 18.21
N GLN A 179 7.45 -5.49 17.50
CA GLN A 179 7.32 -4.14 18.07
C GLN A 179 6.22 -4.08 19.13
N TYR A 180 5.08 -4.73 18.91
CA TYR A 180 4.01 -4.81 19.91
C TYR A 180 4.43 -5.59 21.16
N ALA A 181 5.12 -6.73 21.00
CA ALA A 181 5.64 -7.50 22.11
C ALA A 181 6.65 -6.68 22.94
N HIS A 182 7.56 -5.94 22.27
CA HIS A 182 8.49 -5.04 22.94
C HIS A 182 7.76 -3.89 23.67
N ALA A 183 6.73 -3.31 23.06
CA ALA A 183 5.93 -2.25 23.70
C ALA A 183 5.16 -2.74 24.92
N GLN A 184 4.79 -4.02 24.97
CA GLN A 184 4.21 -4.68 26.15
C GLN A 184 5.23 -4.90 27.29
N GLY A 185 6.51 -4.63 27.05
CA GLY A 185 7.58 -4.71 28.05
C GLY A 185 8.41 -5.98 27.97
N LYS A 186 8.16 -6.86 26.98
CA LYS A 186 8.93 -8.09 26.79
C LYS A 186 10.36 -7.77 26.39
N ASP A 187 11.33 -8.50 26.94
CA ASP A 187 12.72 -8.40 26.57
C ASP A 187 13.00 -9.40 25.44
N LEU A 188 13.43 -8.90 24.30
CA LEU A 188 13.50 -9.70 23.09
C LEU A 188 14.87 -9.58 22.44
N SER A 189 15.43 -10.72 22.03
CA SER A 189 16.55 -10.79 21.09
C SER A 189 16.01 -11.03 19.69
N LEU A 190 16.40 -10.18 18.71
CA LEU A 190 15.92 -10.24 17.34
C LEU A 190 17.05 -10.53 16.36
N ILE A 191 16.83 -11.53 15.51
CA ILE A 191 17.63 -11.79 14.31
C ILE A 191 16.75 -11.55 13.08
N HIS A 192 17.21 -10.65 12.23
CA HIS A 192 16.59 -10.41 10.93
C HIS A 192 17.47 -10.94 9.81
N ILE A 193 16.94 -11.83 9.00
CA ILE A 193 17.63 -12.41 7.83
C ILE A 193 17.05 -11.80 6.55
#